data_606c8581ddc44ac0b4590122cca448f8
#
_entry.id   606c8581ddc44ac0b4590122cca448f8
#
_cell.length_a   1.000
_cell.length_b   1.000
_cell.length_c   1.000
_cell.angle_alpha   90.00
_cell.angle_beta   90.00
_cell.angle_gamma   90.00
#
_symmetry.space_group_name_H-M   'P 1'
#
loop_
_entity.id
_entity.type
_entity.pdbx_description
1 polymer ?
#
loop_
_entity_poly.entity_id
_entity_poly.type
_entity_poly.pdbx_seq_one_letter_code
_entity_poly.pdbx_strand_id
1 'polypeptide(L)'
;MTLATAEADLPTELSQAIAARVREELARRRLSRQALADLAKISISTLEKALAGRRSFTLATTIRLEEALGASLRAPARATAAPPSGLAPETLGAYSRTAVAWLEGQYLTLRPSFEDPAAVYAYRTEIAWDEASSSLAFREAAREDADFTQKGAVSLSNQSGHTYLVTNEQGQFRLVILGRPTIGGEMYGLLTTLQAGQGSHLTPAAAPIAFIPLRRVTDAAFGRIAAGGAHYDGYRATLARVTAKGFARFFPG
;
A
#
# COMPACT_ATOMS: atom_id res chain seq x y z
N MET A 1 40.20 -14.65 -11.24
CA MET A 1 40.43 -13.20 -11.24
C MET A 1 39.18 -12.51 -10.68
N THR A 2 38.85 -12.67 -9.38
CA THR A 2 37.59 -12.13 -8.81
C THR A 2 37.67 -11.88 -7.29
N LEU A 3 38.79 -11.40 -6.74
CA LEU A 3 38.93 -11.08 -5.31
C LEU A 3 39.13 -9.59 -5.00
N ALA A 4 39.26 -8.74 -6.01
CA ALA A 4 39.55 -7.30 -5.82
C ALA A 4 38.32 -6.42 -5.55
N THR A 5 37.10 -6.89 -5.83
CA THR A 5 35.89 -6.07 -5.72
C THR A 5 35.28 -6.04 -4.31
N ALA A 6 35.62 -6.99 -3.45
CA ALA A 6 35.06 -7.11 -2.09
C ALA A 6 35.73 -6.18 -1.06
N GLU A 7 36.91 -5.64 -1.36
CA GLU A 7 37.68 -4.73 -0.48
C GLU A 7 37.47 -3.23 -0.83
N ALA A 8 36.72 -2.92 -1.87
CA ALA A 8 36.48 -1.53 -2.24
C ALA A 8 35.64 -0.80 -1.18
N ASP A 9 36.11 0.36 -0.76
CA ASP A 9 35.36 1.25 0.12
C ASP A 9 34.06 1.74 -0.56
N LEU A 10 32.97 1.73 0.19
CA LEU A 10 31.70 2.25 -0.30
C LEU A 10 31.69 3.78 -0.36
N PRO A 11 30.91 4.42 -1.24
CA PRO A 11 30.75 5.86 -1.28
C PRO A 11 30.40 6.43 0.10
N THR A 12 30.89 7.63 0.40
CA THR A 12 30.75 8.25 1.73
C THR A 12 29.30 8.38 2.16
N GLU A 13 28.39 8.79 1.26
CA GLU A 13 26.95 8.92 1.55
C GLU A 13 26.32 7.58 1.91
N LEU A 14 26.63 6.52 1.15
CA LEU A 14 26.15 5.17 1.43
C LEU A 14 26.70 4.66 2.75
N SER A 15 27.97 4.91 3.04
CA SER A 15 28.62 4.52 4.28
C SER A 15 27.99 5.21 5.50
N GLN A 16 27.63 6.48 5.39
CA GLN A 16 26.90 7.21 6.43
C GLN A 16 25.49 6.65 6.67
N ALA A 17 24.77 6.33 5.60
CA ALA A 17 23.46 5.69 5.68
C ALA A 17 23.52 4.33 6.39
N ILE A 18 24.52 3.50 6.06
CA ILE A 18 24.79 2.22 6.72
C ILE A 18 25.06 2.44 8.21
N ALA A 19 25.93 3.42 8.57
CA ALA A 19 26.23 3.74 9.95
C ALA A 19 24.99 4.12 10.76
N ALA A 20 24.11 4.91 10.18
CA ALA A 20 22.84 5.30 10.82
C ALA A 20 21.95 4.08 11.10
N ARG A 21 21.80 3.19 10.13
CA ARG A 21 20.99 1.95 10.25
C ARG A 21 21.58 0.99 11.28
N VAL A 22 22.89 0.81 11.28
CA VAL A 22 23.54 -0.04 12.29
C VAL A 22 23.24 0.47 13.70
N ARG A 23 23.29 1.80 13.93
CA ARG A 23 22.95 2.38 15.24
C ARG A 23 21.50 2.13 15.61
N GLU A 24 20.57 2.27 14.67
CA GLU A 24 19.15 2.01 14.86
C GLU A 24 18.90 0.54 15.20
N GLU A 25 19.51 -0.40 14.48
CA GLU A 25 19.38 -1.83 14.73
C GLU A 25 19.98 -2.23 16.12
N LEU A 26 21.11 -1.66 16.49
CA LEU A 26 21.68 -1.86 17.82
C LEU A 26 20.72 -1.40 18.92
N ALA A 27 20.12 -0.21 18.76
CA ALA A 27 19.18 0.32 19.73
C ALA A 27 17.90 -0.53 19.79
N ARG A 28 17.34 -0.90 18.65
CA ARG A 28 16.11 -1.71 18.54
C ARG A 28 16.26 -3.08 19.19
N ARG A 29 17.41 -3.72 18.98
CA ARG A 29 17.70 -5.07 19.49
C ARG A 29 18.38 -5.09 20.85
N ARG A 30 18.71 -3.90 21.40
CA ARG A 30 19.46 -3.76 22.65
C ARG A 30 20.81 -4.52 22.62
N LEU A 31 21.44 -4.55 21.43
CA LEU A 31 22.76 -5.17 21.24
C LEU A 31 23.87 -4.15 21.51
N SER A 32 24.96 -4.61 22.15
CA SER A 32 26.17 -3.81 22.29
C SER A 32 26.97 -3.81 20.98
N ARG A 33 27.80 -2.78 20.78
CA ARG A 33 28.72 -2.73 19.62
C ARG A 33 29.69 -3.93 19.61
N GLN A 34 30.13 -4.35 20.79
CA GLN A 34 30.99 -5.51 20.94
C GLN A 34 30.29 -6.78 20.47
N ALA A 35 29.06 -7.01 20.94
CA ALA A 35 28.29 -8.19 20.56
C ALA A 35 28.04 -8.23 19.03
N LEU A 36 27.74 -7.10 18.41
CA LEU A 36 27.59 -7.05 16.95
C LEU A 36 28.91 -7.32 16.21
N ALA A 37 30.04 -6.76 16.70
CA ALA A 37 31.36 -7.02 16.10
C ALA A 37 31.73 -8.52 16.15
N ASP A 38 31.46 -9.19 17.27
CA ASP A 38 31.67 -10.59 17.45
C ASP A 38 30.77 -11.44 16.52
N LEU A 39 29.50 -11.14 16.44
CA LEU A 39 28.53 -11.80 15.53
C LEU A 39 28.92 -11.64 14.06
N ALA A 40 29.32 -10.44 13.65
CA ALA A 40 29.74 -10.14 12.28
C ALA A 40 31.18 -10.58 11.97
N LYS A 41 31.91 -11.13 12.95
CA LYS A 41 33.32 -11.54 12.82
C LYS A 41 34.24 -10.43 12.28
N ILE A 42 34.06 -9.21 12.81
CA ILE A 42 34.87 -8.03 12.52
C ILE A 42 35.48 -7.49 13.80
N SER A 43 36.60 -6.75 13.71
CA SER A 43 37.16 -6.13 14.91
C SER A 43 36.26 -4.98 15.41
N ILE A 44 36.15 -4.83 16.73
CA ILE A 44 35.41 -3.73 17.34
C ILE A 44 35.97 -2.38 16.88
N SER A 45 37.31 -2.26 16.75
CA SER A 45 37.95 -1.02 16.25
C SER A 45 37.52 -0.69 14.82
N THR A 46 37.32 -1.71 13.95
CA THR A 46 36.82 -1.49 12.58
C THR A 46 35.40 -0.97 12.61
N LEU A 47 34.53 -1.58 13.41
CA LEU A 47 33.14 -1.17 13.56
C LEU A 47 33.05 0.26 14.11
N GLU A 48 33.80 0.58 15.16
CA GLU A 48 33.77 1.92 15.77
C GLU A 48 34.28 3.02 14.85
N LYS A 49 35.38 2.77 14.10
CA LYS A 49 35.89 3.75 13.12
C LYS A 49 34.89 3.98 12.00
N ALA A 50 34.20 2.92 11.53
CA ALA A 50 33.18 3.03 10.50
C ALA A 50 31.94 3.77 11.01
N LEU A 51 31.46 3.43 12.21
CA LEU A 51 30.35 4.14 12.85
C LEU A 51 30.65 5.61 13.13
N ALA A 52 31.91 5.94 13.45
CA ALA A 52 32.33 7.33 13.68
C ALA A 52 32.61 8.09 12.37
N GLY A 53 32.42 7.49 11.20
CA GLY A 53 32.71 8.10 9.90
C GLY A 53 34.19 8.29 9.60
N ARG A 54 35.10 7.72 10.41
CA ARG A 54 36.54 7.81 10.22
C ARG A 54 37.08 6.83 9.18
N ARG A 55 36.25 5.87 8.77
CA ARG A 55 36.52 4.88 7.74
C ARG A 55 35.20 4.54 7.06
N SER A 56 35.24 4.38 5.74
CA SER A 56 34.09 3.88 4.98
C SER A 56 33.86 2.39 5.26
N PHE A 57 32.62 1.95 5.17
CA PHE A 57 32.30 0.53 5.14
C PHE A 57 32.76 -0.04 3.80
N THR A 58 33.33 -1.25 3.84
CA THR A 58 33.55 -2.04 2.63
C THR A 58 32.33 -2.90 2.34
N LEU A 59 32.17 -3.34 1.10
CA LEU A 59 31.09 -4.27 0.73
C LEU A 59 31.11 -5.53 1.60
N ALA A 60 32.31 -6.12 1.81
CA ALA A 60 32.49 -7.33 2.63
C ALA A 60 32.07 -7.10 4.10
N THR A 61 32.45 -5.97 4.69
CA THR A 61 32.05 -5.62 6.06
C THR A 61 30.53 -5.42 6.16
N THR A 62 29.93 -4.78 5.16
CA THR A 62 28.48 -4.55 5.13
C THR A 62 27.70 -5.84 5.05
N ILE A 63 28.10 -6.78 4.19
CA ILE A 63 27.43 -8.09 4.06
C ILE A 63 27.49 -8.86 5.40
N ARG A 64 28.64 -8.90 6.08
CA ARG A 64 28.79 -9.57 7.38
C ARG A 64 27.89 -8.93 8.46
N LEU A 65 27.74 -7.62 8.44
CA LEU A 65 26.83 -6.93 9.35
C LEU A 65 25.36 -7.21 9.01
N GLU A 66 25.00 -7.28 7.72
CA GLU A 66 23.66 -7.66 7.27
C GLU A 66 23.31 -9.09 7.71
N GLU A 67 24.22 -10.03 7.56
CA GLU A 67 24.06 -11.41 8.01
C GLU A 67 23.90 -11.49 9.54
N ALA A 68 24.76 -10.80 10.29
CA ALA A 68 24.72 -10.78 11.76
C ALA A 68 23.42 -10.14 12.29
N LEU A 69 22.91 -9.13 11.59
CA LEU A 69 21.67 -8.44 11.94
C LEU A 69 20.43 -9.07 11.30
N GLY A 70 20.55 -9.97 10.32
CA GLY A 70 19.41 -10.47 9.55
C GLY A 70 18.58 -9.34 8.92
N ALA A 71 19.23 -8.24 8.55
CA ALA A 71 18.59 -7.03 8.03
C ALA A 71 19.43 -6.38 6.95
N SER A 72 18.82 -5.92 5.86
CA SER A 72 19.55 -5.22 4.80
C SER A 72 19.95 -3.81 5.24
N LEU A 73 21.23 -3.52 5.19
CA LEU A 73 21.81 -2.21 5.49
C LEU A 73 21.97 -1.35 4.23
N ARG A 74 22.03 -1.98 3.06
CA ARG A 74 22.20 -1.34 1.76
C ARG A 74 20.88 -1.01 1.07
N ALA A 75 19.75 -1.55 1.55
CA ALA A 75 18.47 -1.15 1.02
C ALA A 75 18.35 0.39 1.11
N PRO A 76 17.80 1.06 0.10
CA PRO A 76 17.56 2.48 0.23
C PRO A 76 16.83 2.71 1.55
N ALA A 77 17.25 3.71 2.32
CA ALA A 77 16.51 4.10 3.52
C ALA A 77 15.04 4.14 3.10
N ARG A 78 14.14 3.48 3.87
CA ARG A 78 12.73 3.90 3.83
C ARG A 78 12.82 5.41 3.82
N ALA A 79 12.47 6.00 2.67
CA ALA A 79 12.73 7.41 2.43
C ALA A 79 12.29 8.16 3.69
N THR A 80 13.24 8.74 4.39
CA THR A 80 12.94 9.87 5.28
C THR A 80 12.14 10.77 4.38
N ALA A 81 10.87 10.98 4.70
CA ALA A 81 9.92 11.67 3.85
C ALA A 81 10.64 12.88 3.27
N ALA A 82 10.84 12.87 1.95
CA ALA A 82 11.27 14.08 1.27
C ALA A 82 10.28 15.15 1.69
N PRO A 83 10.71 16.42 1.88
CA PRO A 83 9.79 17.48 2.23
C PRO A 83 8.61 17.39 1.25
N PRO A 84 7.37 17.56 1.71
CA PRO A 84 6.16 17.28 0.91
C PRO A 84 6.27 18.04 -0.41
N SER A 85 6.57 17.30 -1.46
CA SER A 85 6.81 17.89 -2.79
C SER A 85 5.50 18.18 -3.51
N GLY A 86 4.36 17.76 -2.96
CA GLY A 86 3.07 17.77 -3.63
C GLY A 86 3.03 16.92 -4.91
N LEU A 87 4.04 16.07 -5.12
CA LEU A 87 4.18 15.16 -6.25
C LEU A 87 4.30 13.71 -5.74
N ALA A 88 3.46 12.84 -6.23
CA ALA A 88 3.49 11.43 -5.88
C ALA A 88 4.70 10.70 -6.49
N PRO A 89 5.16 9.61 -5.85
CA PRO A 89 6.19 8.75 -6.41
C PRO A 89 5.84 8.24 -7.82
N GLU A 90 6.86 8.01 -8.64
CA GLU A 90 6.70 7.47 -10.00
C GLU A 90 5.96 6.12 -10.00
N THR A 91 6.23 5.28 -9.00
CA THR A 91 5.57 3.98 -8.81
C THR A 91 4.05 4.08 -8.59
N LEU A 92 3.56 5.25 -8.18
CA LEU A 92 2.14 5.54 -8.02
C LEU A 92 1.56 6.37 -9.18
N GLY A 93 2.39 6.77 -10.17
CA GLY A 93 1.98 7.51 -11.37
C GLY A 93 2.44 8.96 -11.42
N ALA A 94 3.32 9.41 -10.53
CA ALA A 94 3.94 10.75 -10.53
C ALA A 94 2.91 11.90 -10.68
N TYR A 95 1.73 11.78 -10.06
CA TYR A 95 0.68 12.79 -10.11
C TYR A 95 0.93 13.91 -9.09
N SER A 96 0.57 15.14 -9.42
CA SER A 96 0.58 16.23 -8.46
C SER A 96 -0.71 16.29 -7.65
N ARG A 97 -0.63 16.78 -6.40
CA ARG A 97 -1.80 16.95 -5.52
C ARG A 97 -2.91 17.76 -6.20
N THR A 98 -2.56 18.85 -6.86
CA THR A 98 -3.53 19.70 -7.56
C THR A 98 -4.24 18.98 -8.70
N ALA A 99 -3.51 18.11 -9.43
CA ALA A 99 -4.07 17.35 -10.54
C ALA A 99 -5.06 16.26 -10.09
N VAL A 100 -4.95 15.79 -8.84
CA VAL A 100 -5.78 14.69 -8.30
C VAL A 100 -6.76 15.14 -7.21
N ALA A 101 -6.83 16.43 -6.88
CA ALA A 101 -7.72 16.96 -5.84
C ALA A 101 -9.20 16.58 -6.06
N TRP A 102 -9.61 16.33 -7.30
CA TRP A 102 -10.95 15.86 -7.66
C TRP A 102 -11.28 14.47 -7.10
N LEU A 103 -10.27 13.67 -6.79
CA LEU A 103 -10.40 12.31 -6.25
C LEU A 103 -10.50 12.31 -4.72
N GLU A 104 -10.06 13.39 -4.06
CA GLU A 104 -10.16 13.51 -2.62
C GLU A 104 -11.63 13.61 -2.18
N GLY A 105 -11.98 12.86 -1.15
CA GLY A 105 -13.32 12.91 -0.57
C GLY A 105 -13.77 11.58 0.02
N GLN A 106 -15.06 11.56 0.39
CA GLN A 106 -15.70 10.37 0.95
C GLN A 106 -16.67 9.77 -0.07
N TYR A 107 -16.66 8.45 -0.14
CA TYR A 107 -17.44 7.68 -1.09
C TYR A 107 -18.26 6.63 -0.37
N LEU A 108 -19.54 6.50 -0.77
CA LEU A 108 -20.30 5.28 -0.56
C LEU A 108 -19.74 4.22 -1.51
N THR A 109 -19.16 3.18 -0.95
CA THR A 109 -18.59 2.06 -1.72
C THR A 109 -19.54 0.89 -1.66
N LEU A 110 -19.90 0.39 -2.84
CA LEU A 110 -20.82 -0.73 -3.01
C LEU A 110 -20.13 -1.92 -3.67
N ARG A 111 -20.35 -3.12 -3.15
CA ARG A 111 -19.97 -4.41 -3.77
C ARG A 111 -21.01 -5.48 -3.46
N PRO A 112 -21.04 -6.60 -4.18
CA PRO A 112 -21.82 -7.76 -3.74
C PRO A 112 -21.33 -8.25 -2.37
N SER A 113 -22.21 -8.74 -1.54
CA SER A 113 -21.80 -9.46 -0.33
C SER A 113 -21.14 -10.79 -0.74
N PHE A 114 -20.03 -11.14 -0.10
CA PHE A 114 -19.36 -12.41 -0.35
C PHE A 114 -19.99 -13.56 0.43
N GLU A 115 -20.72 -13.27 1.49
CA GLU A 115 -21.42 -14.25 2.33
C GLU A 115 -22.82 -14.55 1.80
N ASP A 116 -23.50 -13.54 1.29
CA ASP A 116 -24.87 -13.63 0.77
C ASP A 116 -24.94 -13.02 -0.64
N PRO A 117 -24.95 -13.84 -1.70
CA PRO A 117 -25.00 -13.35 -3.08
C PRO A 117 -26.23 -12.50 -3.41
N ALA A 118 -27.29 -12.61 -2.60
CA ALA A 118 -28.49 -11.80 -2.75
C ALA A 118 -28.36 -10.41 -2.12
N ALA A 119 -27.34 -10.17 -1.28
CA ALA A 119 -27.14 -8.91 -0.58
C ALA A 119 -26.08 -8.00 -1.25
N VAL A 120 -26.18 -6.71 -0.99
CA VAL A 120 -25.14 -5.73 -1.31
C VAL A 120 -24.42 -5.34 -0.02
N TYR A 121 -23.10 -5.24 -0.08
CA TYR A 121 -22.29 -4.74 1.01
C TYR A 121 -21.91 -3.29 0.73
N ALA A 122 -22.26 -2.41 1.65
CA ALA A 122 -22.07 -0.97 1.54
C ALA A 122 -21.18 -0.46 2.68
N TYR A 123 -20.16 0.34 2.36
CA TYR A 123 -19.27 0.93 3.34
C TYR A 123 -18.73 2.27 2.86
N ARG A 124 -18.07 3.01 3.74
CA ARG A 124 -17.45 4.28 3.40
C ARG A 124 -15.99 4.08 3.04
N THR A 125 -15.57 4.67 1.92
CA THR A 125 -14.14 4.83 1.59
C THR A 125 -13.81 6.31 1.57
N GLU A 126 -12.75 6.68 2.27
CA GLU A 126 -12.15 8.02 2.23
C GLU A 126 -10.88 7.97 1.41
N ILE A 127 -10.72 8.91 0.49
CA ILE A 127 -9.48 9.13 -0.26
C ILE A 127 -8.99 10.54 0.09
N ALA A 128 -7.76 10.65 0.55
CA ALA A 128 -7.15 11.91 0.95
C ALA A 128 -5.67 11.94 0.63
N TRP A 129 -5.14 13.14 0.47
CA TRP A 129 -3.70 13.32 0.35
C TRP A 129 -3.01 13.05 1.67
N ASP A 130 -2.00 12.19 1.65
CA ASP A 130 -1.11 11.93 2.78
C ASP A 130 0.21 12.68 2.57
N GLU A 131 0.47 13.66 3.42
CA GLU A 131 1.68 14.48 3.34
C GLU A 131 2.95 13.66 3.62
N ALA A 132 2.86 12.63 4.45
CA ALA A 132 4.02 11.82 4.81
C ALA A 132 4.53 10.97 3.65
N SER A 133 3.63 10.45 2.82
CA SER A 133 3.97 9.68 1.61
C SER A 133 3.98 10.54 0.35
N SER A 134 3.56 11.82 0.44
CA SER A 134 3.33 12.71 -0.70
C SER A 134 2.48 12.06 -1.79
N SER A 135 1.40 11.37 -1.41
CA SER A 135 0.53 10.66 -2.33
C SER A 135 -0.89 10.55 -1.80
N LEU A 136 -1.85 10.18 -2.66
CA LEU A 136 -3.17 9.81 -2.19
C LEU A 136 -3.13 8.49 -1.44
N ALA A 137 -3.79 8.46 -0.30
CA ALA A 137 -4.07 7.26 0.48
C ALA A 137 -5.58 7.05 0.59
N PHE A 138 -6.00 5.81 0.78
CA PHE A 138 -7.39 5.50 1.08
C PHE A 138 -7.53 4.77 2.40
N ARG A 139 -8.72 4.92 3.02
CA ARG A 139 -9.12 4.21 4.22
C ARG A 139 -10.60 3.88 4.14
N GLU A 140 -10.94 2.63 4.46
CA GLU A 140 -12.33 2.20 4.62
C GLU A 140 -12.82 2.49 6.04
N ALA A 141 -14.12 2.70 6.19
CA ALA A 141 -14.80 2.94 7.46
C ALA A 141 -16.28 2.58 7.35
N ALA A 142 -17.01 2.64 8.45
CA ALA A 142 -18.42 2.29 8.54
C ALA A 142 -18.72 0.86 8.02
N ARG A 143 -17.81 -0.08 8.36
CA ARG A 143 -17.96 -1.49 8.08
C ARG A 143 -18.53 -2.21 9.30
N GLU A 144 -19.41 -3.18 9.09
CA GLU A 144 -19.88 -4.09 10.16
C GLU A 144 -18.73 -5.01 10.62
N ASP A 145 -17.83 -5.38 9.69
CA ASP A 145 -16.64 -6.19 9.91
C ASP A 145 -15.40 -5.29 10.12
N ALA A 146 -15.34 -4.59 11.23
CA ALA A 146 -14.30 -3.59 11.54
C ALA A 146 -12.86 -4.16 11.43
N ASP A 147 -12.67 -5.43 11.76
CA ASP A 147 -11.37 -6.13 11.69
C ASP A 147 -10.84 -6.27 10.25
N PHE A 148 -11.71 -6.15 9.25
CA PHE A 148 -11.35 -6.20 7.83
C PHE A 148 -11.28 -4.84 7.16
N THR A 149 -11.19 -3.77 7.95
CA THR A 149 -11.03 -2.40 7.43
C THR A 149 -9.72 -2.28 6.66
N GLN A 150 -9.81 -1.85 5.40
CA GLN A 150 -8.66 -1.73 4.52
C GLN A 150 -8.18 -0.28 4.43
N LYS A 151 -6.89 -0.15 4.28
CA LYS A 151 -6.19 1.11 3.98
C LYS A 151 -5.05 0.84 3.03
N GLY A 152 -4.61 1.85 2.30
CA GLY A 152 -3.48 1.67 1.39
C GLY A 152 -3.23 2.88 0.51
N ALA A 153 -2.37 2.68 -0.48
CA ALA A 153 -1.98 3.69 -1.44
C ALA A 153 -2.98 3.76 -2.62
N VAL A 154 -3.06 4.94 -3.21
CA VAL A 154 -3.81 5.17 -4.44
C VAL A 154 -2.85 5.50 -5.56
N SER A 155 -2.87 4.69 -6.62
CA SER A 155 -2.11 4.95 -7.86
C SER A 155 -3.05 5.47 -8.95
N LEU A 156 -2.54 6.37 -9.76
CA LEU A 156 -3.27 6.91 -10.91
C LEU A 156 -2.43 6.71 -12.18
N SER A 157 -2.95 5.92 -13.11
CA SER A 157 -2.24 5.68 -14.38
C SER A 157 -2.38 6.88 -15.32
N ASN A 158 -1.26 7.50 -15.69
CA ASN A 158 -1.23 8.58 -16.67
C ASN A 158 -1.65 8.13 -18.07
N GLN A 159 -1.46 6.85 -18.41
CA GLN A 159 -1.80 6.32 -19.72
C GLN A 159 -3.29 5.99 -19.86
N SER A 160 -3.85 5.26 -18.91
CA SER A 160 -5.23 4.77 -18.98
C SER A 160 -6.23 5.67 -18.25
N GLY A 161 -5.75 6.47 -17.29
CA GLY A 161 -6.59 7.27 -16.41
C GLY A 161 -7.38 6.43 -15.39
N HIS A 162 -7.00 5.15 -15.21
CA HIS A 162 -7.57 4.32 -14.16
C HIS A 162 -6.94 4.63 -12.82
N THR A 163 -7.77 4.53 -11.78
CA THR A 163 -7.35 4.67 -10.39
C THR A 163 -7.25 3.28 -9.75
N TYR A 164 -6.14 3.02 -9.07
CA TYR A 164 -5.88 1.76 -8.39
C TYR A 164 -5.77 2.03 -6.90
N LEU A 165 -6.58 1.33 -6.10
CA LEU A 165 -6.46 1.32 -4.64
C LEU A 165 -5.83 -0.01 -4.24
N VAL A 166 -4.66 0.04 -3.62
CA VAL A 166 -3.87 -1.14 -3.31
C VAL A 166 -3.66 -1.25 -1.81
N THR A 167 -4.15 -2.33 -1.22
CA THR A 167 -3.74 -2.77 0.11
C THR A 167 -2.68 -3.84 -0.04
N ASN A 168 -1.60 -3.72 0.71
CA ASN A 168 -0.62 -4.77 0.90
C ASN A 168 -0.36 -4.93 2.40
N GLU A 169 -0.89 -5.99 2.96
CA GLU A 169 -0.73 -6.30 4.38
C GLU A 169 -0.17 -7.71 4.52
N GLN A 170 1.02 -7.82 5.13
CA GLN A 170 1.75 -9.09 5.31
C GLN A 170 1.89 -9.92 4.01
N GLY A 171 2.05 -9.24 2.86
CA GLY A 171 2.18 -9.91 1.56
C GLY A 171 0.86 -10.29 0.90
N GLN A 172 -0.29 -10.02 1.52
CA GLN A 172 -1.59 -10.16 0.88
C GLN A 172 -1.98 -8.86 0.17
N PHE A 173 -2.33 -8.99 -1.09
CA PHE A 173 -2.78 -7.87 -1.90
C PHE A 173 -4.30 -7.89 -2.07
N ARG A 174 -4.93 -6.73 -1.88
CA ARG A 174 -6.26 -6.44 -2.34
C ARG A 174 -6.19 -5.27 -3.30
N LEU A 175 -6.83 -5.39 -4.44
CA LEU A 175 -6.76 -4.40 -5.50
C LEU A 175 -8.16 -3.97 -5.92
N VAL A 176 -8.39 -2.66 -5.96
CA VAL A 176 -9.54 -2.05 -6.62
C VAL A 176 -9.04 -1.31 -7.85
N ILE A 177 -9.65 -1.56 -9.01
CA ILE A 177 -9.39 -0.85 -10.26
C ILE A 177 -10.64 -0.08 -10.62
N LEU A 178 -10.57 1.24 -10.66
CA LEU A 178 -11.68 2.12 -11.02
C LEU A 178 -11.42 2.80 -12.36
N GLY A 179 -12.45 2.86 -13.19
CA GLY A 179 -12.43 3.68 -14.39
C GLY A 179 -12.47 5.18 -14.06
N ARG A 180 -12.37 6.00 -15.09
CA ARG A 180 -12.51 7.45 -14.97
C ARG A 180 -13.87 7.81 -14.36
N PRO A 181 -13.95 8.89 -13.58
CA PRO A 181 -15.23 9.34 -13.02
C PRO A 181 -16.22 9.72 -14.12
N THR A 182 -17.47 9.42 -13.88
CA THR A 182 -18.57 9.96 -14.68
C THR A 182 -18.73 11.47 -14.43
N ILE A 183 -19.59 12.14 -15.19
CA ILE A 183 -19.94 13.55 -14.93
C ILE A 183 -20.45 13.74 -13.50
N GLY A 184 -21.06 12.71 -12.92
CA GLY A 184 -21.51 12.69 -11.52
C GLY A 184 -20.40 12.49 -10.50
N GLY A 185 -19.19 12.17 -10.93
CA GLY A 185 -18.07 11.82 -10.04
C GLY A 185 -18.12 10.37 -9.55
N GLU A 186 -19.07 9.57 -10.01
CA GLU A 186 -19.17 8.16 -9.70
C GLU A 186 -18.06 7.39 -10.44
N MET A 187 -17.44 6.44 -9.77
CA MET A 187 -16.43 5.57 -10.35
C MET A 187 -16.86 4.11 -10.23
N TYR A 188 -16.64 3.35 -11.28
CA TYR A 188 -17.05 1.97 -11.41
C TYR A 188 -15.86 1.12 -11.80
N GLY A 189 -15.82 -0.13 -11.32
CA GLY A 189 -14.69 -0.98 -11.63
C GLY A 189 -14.76 -2.37 -11.01
N LEU A 190 -13.59 -2.89 -10.72
CA LEU A 190 -13.36 -4.25 -10.26
C LEU A 190 -12.61 -4.26 -8.93
N LEU A 191 -13.07 -5.10 -8.01
CA LEU A 191 -12.36 -5.49 -6.80
C LEU A 191 -11.81 -6.90 -6.99
N THR A 192 -10.52 -7.10 -6.69
CA THR A 192 -9.92 -8.43 -6.51
C THR A 192 -9.41 -8.58 -5.09
N THR A 193 -9.69 -9.72 -4.47
CA THR A 193 -9.38 -10.00 -3.07
C THR A 193 -9.32 -11.48 -2.81
N LEU A 194 -8.95 -11.88 -1.61
CA LEU A 194 -9.13 -13.21 -1.10
C LEU A 194 -10.40 -13.26 -0.24
N GLN A 195 -11.21 -14.26 -0.44
CA GLN A 195 -12.43 -14.56 0.32
C GLN A 195 -12.25 -15.85 1.11
N ALA A 196 -12.79 -15.92 2.32
CA ALA A 196 -12.87 -17.16 3.05
C ALA A 196 -13.73 -18.17 2.24
N GLY A 197 -13.12 -19.30 1.90
CA GLY A 197 -13.76 -20.41 1.22
C GLY A 197 -14.25 -21.46 2.21
N GLN A 198 -14.42 -22.70 1.75
CA GLN A 198 -14.73 -23.81 2.64
C GLN A 198 -13.51 -24.17 3.49
N GLY A 199 -13.69 -24.26 4.79
CA GLY A 199 -12.62 -24.53 5.75
C GLY A 199 -11.70 -23.31 5.96
N SER A 200 -10.40 -23.56 6.09
CA SER A 200 -9.37 -22.52 6.29
C SER A 200 -8.76 -21.97 4.99
N HIS A 201 -9.29 -22.36 3.83
CA HIS A 201 -8.74 -21.93 2.55
C HIS A 201 -9.28 -20.57 2.13
N LEU A 202 -8.35 -19.70 1.68
CA LEU A 202 -8.70 -18.44 1.04
C LEU A 202 -8.82 -18.64 -0.48
N THR A 203 -9.94 -18.21 -1.04
CA THR A 203 -10.21 -18.31 -2.47
C THR A 203 -10.08 -16.95 -3.14
N PRO A 204 -9.32 -16.82 -4.25
CA PRO A 204 -9.30 -15.61 -5.04
C PRO A 204 -10.69 -15.28 -5.57
N ALA A 205 -11.12 -14.04 -5.37
CA ALA A 205 -12.43 -13.55 -5.81
C ALA A 205 -12.29 -12.22 -6.54
N ALA A 206 -13.13 -12.04 -7.57
CA ALA A 206 -13.29 -10.78 -8.28
C ALA A 206 -14.77 -10.38 -8.26
N ALA A 207 -15.04 -9.10 -7.99
CA ALA A 207 -16.38 -8.59 -7.86
C ALA A 207 -16.52 -7.17 -8.46
N PRO A 208 -17.70 -6.81 -9.02
CA PRO A 208 -17.96 -5.43 -9.39
C PRO A 208 -17.94 -4.53 -8.16
N ILE A 209 -17.45 -3.30 -8.34
CA ILE A 209 -17.41 -2.30 -7.29
C ILE A 209 -17.83 -0.93 -7.84
N ALA A 210 -18.49 -0.13 -7.01
CA ALA A 210 -18.89 1.22 -7.34
C ALA A 210 -18.55 2.17 -6.20
N PHE A 211 -18.02 3.34 -6.54
CA PHE A 211 -17.70 4.45 -5.64
C PHE A 211 -18.60 5.63 -5.98
N ILE A 212 -19.48 6.01 -5.07
CA ILE A 212 -20.43 7.12 -5.24
C ILE A 212 -20.03 8.23 -4.27
N PRO A 213 -19.72 9.46 -4.75
CA PRO A 213 -19.39 10.56 -3.84
C PRO A 213 -20.48 10.77 -2.79
N LEU A 214 -20.15 10.68 -1.50
CA LEU A 214 -21.14 10.80 -0.41
C LEU A 214 -21.87 12.15 -0.44
N ARG A 215 -21.25 13.22 -0.92
CA ARG A 215 -21.90 14.53 -1.09
C ARG A 215 -23.12 14.50 -2.03
N ARG A 216 -23.31 13.43 -2.80
CA ARG A 216 -24.44 13.24 -3.73
C ARG A 216 -25.48 12.24 -3.22
N VAL A 217 -25.23 11.65 -2.07
CA VAL A 217 -26.14 10.67 -1.46
C VAL A 217 -26.78 11.33 -0.25
N THR A 218 -28.09 11.54 -0.31
CA THR A 218 -28.82 12.19 0.79
C THR A 218 -29.08 11.28 1.97
N ASP A 219 -29.20 9.98 1.71
CA ASP A 219 -29.46 8.95 2.71
C ASP A 219 -28.62 7.70 2.34
N ALA A 220 -27.56 7.43 3.09
CA ALA A 220 -26.67 6.31 2.87
C ALA A 220 -26.84 5.26 3.96
N ALA A 221 -27.25 4.06 3.58
CA ALA A 221 -27.20 2.90 4.47
C ALA A 221 -25.87 2.16 4.30
N PHE A 222 -25.27 1.76 5.41
CA PHE A 222 -24.02 1.01 5.44
C PHE A 222 -24.25 -0.39 6.01
N GLY A 223 -23.28 -1.29 5.80
CA GLY A 223 -23.33 -2.67 6.22
C GLY A 223 -23.89 -3.58 5.13
N ARG A 224 -24.45 -4.72 5.52
CA ARG A 224 -25.07 -5.70 4.64
C ARG A 224 -26.52 -5.30 4.35
N ILE A 225 -26.81 -4.91 3.13
CA ILE A 225 -28.13 -4.51 2.66
C ILE A 225 -28.79 -5.72 2.00
N ALA A 226 -29.73 -6.32 2.71
CA ALA A 226 -30.46 -7.49 2.24
C ALA A 226 -31.51 -7.14 1.19
N ALA A 227 -31.92 -8.13 0.41
CA ALA A 227 -33.01 -8.02 -0.54
C ALA A 227 -34.31 -7.56 0.16
N GLY A 228 -35.02 -6.61 -0.45
CA GLY A 228 -36.21 -5.98 0.13
C GLY A 228 -35.95 -4.83 1.11
N GLY A 229 -34.68 -4.55 1.46
CA GLY A 229 -34.33 -3.36 2.22
C GLY A 229 -34.50 -2.07 1.42
N ALA A 230 -34.72 -0.95 2.12
CA ALA A 230 -35.05 0.35 1.48
C ALA A 230 -34.05 0.83 0.42
N HIS A 231 -32.76 0.50 0.56
CA HIS A 231 -31.70 0.93 -0.36
C HIS A 231 -31.28 -0.16 -1.37
N TYR A 232 -31.80 -1.38 -1.21
CA TYR A 232 -31.33 -2.55 -1.95
C TYR A 232 -31.42 -2.39 -3.47
N ASP A 233 -32.59 -2.04 -3.99
CA ASP A 233 -32.81 -1.94 -5.42
C ASP A 233 -31.93 -0.87 -6.07
N GLY A 234 -31.78 0.28 -5.43
CA GLY A 234 -30.89 1.36 -5.89
C GLY A 234 -29.42 0.95 -5.90
N TYR A 235 -28.97 0.24 -4.86
CA TYR A 235 -27.58 -0.23 -4.76
C TYR A 235 -27.30 -1.35 -5.77
N ARG A 236 -28.23 -2.28 -5.94
CA ARG A 236 -28.15 -3.35 -6.98
C ARG A 236 -28.13 -2.76 -8.38
N ALA A 237 -29.00 -1.80 -8.67
CA ALA A 237 -29.01 -1.13 -9.97
C ALA A 237 -27.70 -0.38 -10.23
N THR A 238 -27.12 0.24 -9.20
CA THR A 238 -25.81 0.90 -9.29
C THR A 238 -24.69 -0.10 -9.61
N LEU A 239 -24.62 -1.24 -8.93
CA LEU A 239 -23.66 -2.29 -9.21
C LEU A 239 -23.83 -2.91 -10.59
N ALA A 240 -25.07 -3.09 -11.04
CA ALA A 240 -25.35 -3.63 -12.38
C ALA A 240 -24.78 -2.74 -13.51
N ARG A 241 -24.62 -1.44 -13.29
CA ARG A 241 -23.98 -0.54 -14.26
C ARG A 241 -22.53 -0.92 -14.56
N VAL A 242 -21.82 -1.53 -13.61
CA VAL A 242 -20.41 -1.91 -13.76
C VAL A 242 -20.21 -2.78 -15.01
N THR A 243 -21.05 -3.79 -15.17
CA THR A 243 -21.00 -4.71 -16.33
C THR A 243 -21.83 -4.22 -17.50
N ALA A 244 -23.06 -3.73 -17.27
CA ALA A 244 -23.97 -3.29 -18.31
C ALA A 244 -23.45 -2.09 -19.13
N LYS A 245 -22.62 -1.23 -18.52
CA LYS A 245 -22.00 -0.08 -19.21
C LYS A 245 -20.54 -0.32 -19.60
N GLY A 246 -20.02 -1.55 -19.39
CA GLY A 246 -18.69 -1.94 -19.82
C GLY A 246 -17.54 -1.37 -18.98
N PHE A 247 -17.78 -0.94 -17.74
CA PHE A 247 -16.72 -0.51 -16.83
C PHE A 247 -15.84 -1.66 -16.35
N ALA A 248 -16.40 -2.87 -16.25
CA ALA A 248 -15.65 -4.09 -16.03
C ALA A 248 -16.26 -5.24 -16.84
N ARG A 249 -15.42 -6.23 -17.20
CA ARG A 249 -15.85 -7.45 -17.91
C ARG A 249 -15.39 -8.66 -17.13
N PHE A 250 -16.29 -9.61 -17.00
CA PHE A 250 -15.99 -10.94 -16.46
C PHE A 250 -16.10 -11.94 -17.61
N PHE A 251 -15.00 -12.61 -17.92
CA PHE A 251 -15.01 -13.65 -18.97
C PHE A 251 -15.44 -14.96 -18.35
N PRO A 252 -16.49 -15.63 -18.88
CA PRO A 252 -16.83 -16.98 -18.47
C PRO A 252 -15.68 -17.92 -18.82
N GLY A 253 -15.41 -18.89 -17.92
CA GLY A 253 -14.46 -19.96 -18.15
C GLY A 253 -15.03 -21.03 -19.06
#